data_d10f48df9ed30eee8e422fb9e6a15009
#
_entry.id   d10f48df9ed30eee8e422fb9e6a15009
#
_cell.length_a   1.000
_cell.length_b   1.000
_cell.length_c   1.000
_cell.angle_alpha   90.00
_cell.angle_beta   90.00
_cell.angle_gamma   90.00
#
_symmetry.space_group_name_H-M   'P 1'
#
loop_
_entity.id
_entity.type
_entity.pdbx_description
1 polymer ?
#
loop_
_entity_poly.entity_id
_entity_poly.type
_entity_poly.pdbx_seq_one_letter_code
_entity_poly.pdbx_strand_id
1 'polypeptide(L)'
;IKLHPDYQDTYFNDIRYKRIISYATELGLIISVHAGQDPKCPDNIHCTPAMAEEVLNEVEPEKLVLAHMGGNELWSEVEERLVGRNVYFDTGVILDRMPQEQFLRMVREHGADRIVFGTDSPWADQKKFVEILKEMPLEEEERNQIFAGTAVKLLGL
;
A
#
# COMPACT_ATOMS: atom_id res chain seq x y z
N ILE A 1 1.21 13.56 -1.29
CA ILE A 1 1.14 13.81 0.18
C ILE A 1 1.28 12.50 0.94
N LYS A 2 1.80 12.55 2.19
CA LYS A 2 1.84 11.39 3.13
C LYS A 2 0.90 11.64 4.29
N LEU A 3 0.08 10.65 4.61
CA LEU A 3 -0.79 10.60 5.78
C LEU A 3 -0.38 9.43 6.68
N HIS A 4 -0.47 9.63 8.00
CA HIS A 4 -0.15 8.59 8.98
C HIS A 4 -1.21 8.58 10.09
N PRO A 5 -2.32 7.83 9.89
CA PRO A 5 -3.47 7.85 10.79
C PRO A 5 -3.14 7.64 12.27
N ASP A 6 -2.26 6.67 12.59
CA ASP A 6 -1.86 6.39 13.98
C ASP A 6 -1.13 7.58 14.63
N TYR A 7 -0.22 8.25 13.90
CA TYR A 7 0.52 9.41 14.44
C TYR A 7 -0.32 10.68 14.48
N GLN A 8 -1.40 10.74 13.71
CA GLN A 8 -2.34 11.85 13.67
C GLN A 8 -3.56 11.62 14.56
N ASP A 9 -3.59 10.46 15.27
CA ASP A 9 -4.66 10.04 16.17
C ASP A 9 -6.05 10.25 15.56
N THR A 10 -6.21 9.79 14.32
CA THR A 10 -7.45 9.96 13.56
C THR A 10 -7.69 8.77 12.67
N TYR A 11 -8.86 8.15 12.76
CA TYR A 11 -9.22 7.00 11.92
C TYR A 11 -9.30 7.39 10.45
N PHE A 12 -8.83 6.50 9.58
CA PHE A 12 -8.70 6.77 8.14
C PHE A 12 -10.04 7.03 7.45
N ASN A 13 -11.13 6.47 7.94
CA ASN A 13 -12.49 6.71 7.47
C ASN A 13 -13.18 7.93 8.09
N ASP A 14 -12.48 8.72 8.93
CA ASP A 14 -13.01 9.97 9.46
C ASP A 14 -13.30 10.98 8.34
N ILE A 15 -14.36 11.75 8.48
CA ILE A 15 -14.79 12.75 7.48
C ILE A 15 -13.68 13.76 7.16
N ARG A 16 -12.78 14.05 8.10
CA ARG A 16 -11.63 14.96 7.89
C ARG A 16 -10.66 14.38 6.87
N TYR A 17 -10.33 13.08 6.98
CA TYR A 17 -9.50 12.38 5.99
C TYR A 17 -10.20 12.27 4.65
N LYS A 18 -11.46 11.88 4.61
CA LYS A 18 -12.24 11.80 3.37
C LYS A 18 -12.22 13.13 2.59
N ARG A 19 -12.35 14.26 3.29
CA ARG A 19 -12.23 15.60 2.67
C ARG A 19 -10.85 15.93 2.16
N ILE A 20 -9.77 15.57 2.91
CA ILE A 20 -8.39 15.76 2.49
C ILE A 20 -8.11 14.90 1.24
N ILE A 21 -8.53 13.64 1.25
CA ILE A 21 -8.34 12.70 0.14
C ILE A 21 -9.10 13.16 -1.11
N SER A 22 -10.36 13.57 -0.96
CA SER A 22 -11.17 14.13 -2.06
C SER A 22 -10.49 15.34 -2.70
N TYR A 23 -10.07 16.30 -1.91
CA TYR A 23 -9.40 17.51 -2.42
C TYR A 23 -8.03 17.20 -3.05
N ALA A 24 -7.26 16.28 -2.45
CA ALA A 24 -6.00 15.84 -3.02
C ALA A 24 -6.20 15.11 -4.37
N THR A 25 -7.28 14.34 -4.49
CA THR A 25 -7.68 13.68 -5.75
C THR A 25 -8.03 14.69 -6.83
N GLU A 26 -8.83 15.72 -6.51
CA GLU A 26 -9.16 16.82 -7.43
C GLU A 26 -7.90 17.55 -7.95
N LEU A 27 -6.86 17.62 -7.14
CA LEU A 27 -5.56 18.20 -7.51
C LEU A 27 -4.64 17.22 -8.24
N GLY A 28 -5.06 15.98 -8.49
CA GLY A 28 -4.26 14.93 -9.14
C GLY A 28 -3.06 14.45 -8.32
N LEU A 29 -3.06 14.68 -7.00
CA LEU A 29 -1.95 14.33 -6.12
C LEU A 29 -1.90 12.84 -5.81
N ILE A 30 -0.70 12.29 -5.68
CA ILE A 30 -0.47 10.97 -5.11
C ILE A 30 -0.65 11.08 -3.59
N ILE A 31 -1.43 10.15 -3.02
CA ILE A 31 -1.73 10.09 -1.59
C ILE A 31 -1.14 8.79 -1.05
N SER A 32 -0.06 8.85 -0.29
CA SER A 32 0.52 7.70 0.40
C SER A 32 0.05 7.67 1.86
N VAL A 33 -0.43 6.52 2.30
CA VAL A 33 -1.02 6.35 3.65
C VAL A 33 -0.37 5.16 4.35
N HIS A 34 0.05 5.35 5.60
CA HIS A 34 0.39 4.21 6.46
C HIS A 34 -0.87 3.38 6.72
N ALA A 35 -0.80 2.07 6.50
CA ALA A 35 -1.93 1.16 6.66
C ALA A 35 -1.54 -0.08 7.49
N GLY A 36 -2.47 -0.53 8.30
CA GLY A 36 -2.28 -1.66 9.22
C GLY A 36 -1.62 -1.28 10.53
N GLN A 37 -1.02 -2.26 11.19
CA GLN A 37 -0.44 -2.11 12.51
C GLN A 37 0.87 -1.30 12.48
N ASP A 38 0.97 -0.25 13.30
CA ASP A 38 2.23 0.43 13.58
C ASP A 38 2.85 -0.12 14.90
N PRO A 39 4.16 -0.45 14.92
CA PRO A 39 4.81 -0.98 16.13
C PRO A 39 4.75 -0.05 17.35
N LYS A 40 4.55 1.26 17.16
CA LYS A 40 4.39 2.23 18.25
C LYS A 40 2.95 2.34 18.75
N CYS A 41 1.98 1.89 17.96
CA CYS A 41 0.56 1.92 18.27
C CYS A 41 -0.10 0.55 18.05
N PRO A 42 0.42 -0.55 18.63
CA PRO A 42 0.02 -1.91 18.27
C PRO A 42 -1.45 -2.23 18.61
N ASP A 43 -2.00 -1.58 19.62
CA ASP A 43 -3.35 -1.86 20.15
C ASP A 43 -4.44 -0.97 19.53
N ASN A 44 -4.06 0.00 18.69
CA ASN A 44 -5.02 0.94 18.11
C ASN A 44 -4.67 1.26 16.66
N ILE A 45 -5.20 0.47 15.74
CA ILE A 45 -4.96 0.62 14.30
C ILE A 45 -5.95 1.63 13.73
N HIS A 46 -5.46 2.75 13.23
CA HIS A 46 -6.31 3.81 12.68
C HIS A 46 -6.55 3.70 11.16
N CYS A 47 -5.89 2.76 10.47
CA CYS A 47 -6.12 2.47 9.06
C CYS A 47 -6.18 0.94 8.84
N THR A 48 -7.35 0.35 9.09
CA THR A 48 -7.62 -1.06 8.77
C THR A 48 -8.05 -1.21 7.30
N PRO A 49 -7.97 -2.43 6.71
CA PRO A 49 -8.51 -2.68 5.39
C PRO A 49 -10.01 -2.34 5.24
N ALA A 50 -10.81 -2.56 6.28
CA ALA A 50 -12.23 -2.19 6.28
C ALA A 50 -12.44 -0.67 6.19
N MET A 51 -11.63 0.12 6.92
CA MET A 51 -11.68 1.59 6.81
C MET A 51 -11.21 2.07 5.44
N ALA A 52 -10.19 1.43 4.88
CA ALA A 52 -9.72 1.75 3.52
C ALA A 52 -10.77 1.42 2.46
N GLU A 53 -11.46 0.29 2.58
CA GLU A 53 -12.58 -0.07 1.71
C GLU A 53 -13.71 0.97 1.75
N GLU A 54 -14.06 1.47 2.93
CA GLU A 54 -15.07 2.54 3.09
C GLU A 54 -14.63 3.82 2.35
N VAL A 55 -13.37 4.25 2.51
CA VAL A 55 -12.83 5.42 1.80
C VAL A 55 -12.83 5.23 0.29
N LEU A 56 -12.44 4.03 -0.19
CA LEU A 56 -12.48 3.71 -1.62
C LEU A 56 -13.90 3.76 -2.19
N ASN A 57 -14.90 3.33 -1.43
CA ASN A 57 -16.30 3.33 -1.86
C ASN A 57 -16.93 4.73 -1.88
N GLU A 58 -16.53 5.62 -0.96
CA GLU A 58 -17.16 6.92 -0.80
C GLU A 58 -16.42 8.06 -1.51
N VAL A 59 -15.09 7.95 -1.68
CA VAL A 59 -14.24 9.03 -2.21
C VAL A 59 -13.69 8.71 -3.59
N GLU A 60 -13.51 7.41 -3.90
CA GLU A 60 -12.97 6.92 -5.19
C GLU A 60 -11.64 7.58 -5.59
N PRO A 61 -10.61 7.59 -4.71
CA PRO A 61 -9.34 8.27 -5.00
C PRO A 61 -8.57 7.57 -6.13
N GLU A 62 -8.09 8.34 -7.13
CA GLU A 62 -7.41 7.78 -8.30
C GLU A 62 -5.97 7.31 -8.01
N LYS A 63 -5.27 7.99 -7.10
CA LYS A 63 -3.83 7.77 -6.83
C LYS A 63 -3.57 7.53 -5.34
N LEU A 64 -4.35 6.66 -4.73
CA LEU A 64 -4.17 6.24 -3.34
C LEU A 64 -3.18 5.08 -3.28
N VAL A 65 -2.12 5.23 -2.48
CA VAL A 65 -1.15 4.18 -2.16
C VAL A 65 -1.29 3.83 -0.68
N LEU A 66 -1.72 2.62 -0.39
CA LEU A 66 -1.74 2.07 0.96
C LEU A 66 -0.42 1.33 1.21
N ALA A 67 0.35 1.80 2.18
CA ALA A 67 1.64 1.24 2.51
C ALA A 67 1.54 -0.20 3.03
N HIS A 68 2.68 -0.92 2.97
CA HIS A 68 2.84 -2.23 3.58
C HIS A 68 1.87 -3.29 3.02
N MET A 69 1.77 -3.34 1.68
CA MET A 69 0.82 -4.20 0.94
C MET A 69 -0.62 -4.01 1.42
N GLY A 70 -1.02 -2.74 1.65
CA GLY A 70 -2.38 -2.37 1.98
C GLY A 70 -2.77 -2.49 3.45
N GLY A 71 -1.88 -3.04 4.31
CA GLY A 71 -2.18 -3.19 5.74
C GLY A 71 -1.19 -4.09 6.46
N ASN A 72 -0.15 -3.50 7.08
CA ASN A 72 0.84 -4.23 7.84
C ASN A 72 0.20 -5.19 8.85
N GLU A 73 0.58 -6.48 8.83
CA GLU A 73 0.06 -7.58 9.67
C GLU A 73 -1.44 -7.90 9.49
N LEU A 74 -2.16 -7.23 8.57
CA LEU A 74 -3.59 -7.46 8.28
C LEU A 74 -3.81 -8.02 6.87
N TRP A 75 -2.81 -8.65 6.25
CA TRP A 75 -2.83 -9.03 4.84
C TRP A 75 -3.96 -9.99 4.43
N SER A 76 -4.46 -10.84 5.33
CA SER A 76 -5.63 -11.68 5.04
C SER A 76 -6.89 -10.84 4.84
N GLU A 77 -7.08 -9.79 5.63
CA GLU A 77 -8.20 -8.87 5.46
C GLU A 77 -8.01 -7.98 4.22
N VAL A 78 -6.75 -7.64 3.87
CA VAL A 78 -6.44 -6.96 2.61
C VAL A 78 -6.81 -7.82 1.40
N GLU A 79 -6.50 -9.12 1.42
CA GLU A 79 -6.91 -10.06 0.35
C GLU A 79 -8.43 -10.06 0.16
N GLU A 80 -9.19 -10.07 1.24
CA GLU A 80 -10.66 -10.11 1.18
C GLU A 80 -11.30 -8.81 0.68
N ARG A 81 -10.74 -7.65 1.03
CA ARG A 81 -11.41 -6.36 0.87
C ARG A 81 -10.81 -5.46 -0.21
N LEU A 82 -9.49 -5.53 -0.41
CA LEU A 82 -8.77 -4.52 -1.19
C LEU A 82 -8.11 -5.07 -2.45
N VAL A 83 -7.80 -6.37 -2.50
CA VAL A 83 -7.23 -6.98 -3.69
C VAL A 83 -8.21 -6.85 -4.87
N GLY A 84 -7.69 -6.46 -6.03
CA GLY A 84 -8.49 -6.19 -7.23
C GLY A 84 -9.18 -4.83 -7.28
N ARG A 85 -9.13 -4.04 -6.18
CA ARG A 85 -9.70 -2.68 -6.13
C ARG A 85 -8.79 -1.66 -6.81
N ASN A 86 -9.34 -0.48 -7.11
CA ASN A 86 -8.57 0.64 -7.66
C ASN A 86 -7.79 1.36 -6.55
N VAL A 87 -6.70 0.76 -6.12
CA VAL A 87 -5.79 1.27 -5.08
C VAL A 87 -4.39 0.74 -5.38
N TYR A 88 -3.36 1.47 -5.02
CA TYR A 88 -1.97 1.02 -5.10
C TYR A 88 -1.50 0.52 -3.75
N PHE A 89 -0.60 -0.47 -3.76
CA PHE A 89 0.12 -0.93 -2.57
C PHE A 89 1.61 -0.64 -2.71
N ASP A 90 2.33 -0.51 -1.59
CA ASP A 90 3.78 -0.53 -1.60
C ASP A 90 4.36 -1.73 -0.83
N THR A 91 5.63 -2.05 -1.08
CA THR A 91 6.33 -3.17 -0.45
C THR A 91 7.12 -2.79 0.81
N GLY A 92 6.89 -1.61 1.37
CA GLY A 92 7.62 -1.12 2.54
C GLY A 92 7.58 -2.10 3.72
N VAL A 93 8.73 -2.43 4.28
CA VAL A 93 9.01 -3.33 5.42
C VAL A 93 8.45 -4.75 5.35
N ILE A 94 7.79 -5.17 4.25
CA ILE A 94 7.05 -6.44 4.27
C ILE A 94 7.76 -7.63 3.62
N LEU A 95 8.73 -7.42 2.72
CA LEU A 95 9.27 -8.49 1.87
C LEU A 95 10.00 -9.60 2.64
N ASP A 96 10.45 -9.35 3.85
CA ASP A 96 11.07 -10.35 4.73
C ASP A 96 10.17 -10.78 5.91
N ARG A 97 8.89 -10.35 5.91
CA ARG A 97 7.93 -10.61 6.98
C ARG A 97 6.65 -11.29 6.47
N MET A 98 6.15 -10.85 5.35
CA MET A 98 4.96 -11.40 4.72
C MET A 98 5.26 -12.79 4.12
N PRO A 99 4.39 -13.81 4.31
CA PRO A 99 4.57 -15.09 3.65
C PRO A 99 4.66 -14.94 2.13
N GLN A 100 5.72 -15.50 1.52
CA GLN A 100 5.98 -15.37 0.09
C GLN A 100 4.78 -15.82 -0.77
N GLU A 101 4.14 -16.93 -0.41
CA GLU A 101 2.98 -17.44 -1.15
C GLU A 101 1.81 -16.45 -1.13
N GLN A 102 1.59 -15.77 -0.01
CA GLN A 102 0.56 -14.74 0.12
C GLN A 102 0.90 -13.52 -0.73
N PHE A 103 2.14 -13.05 -0.68
CA PHE A 103 2.61 -11.96 -1.55
C PHE A 103 2.38 -12.27 -3.03
N LEU A 104 2.77 -13.48 -3.49
CA LEU A 104 2.61 -13.90 -4.88
C LEU A 104 1.14 -13.99 -5.31
N ARG A 105 0.24 -14.48 -4.44
CA ARG A 105 -1.21 -14.46 -4.72
C ARG A 105 -1.71 -13.03 -4.89
N MET A 106 -1.37 -12.14 -3.95
CA MET A 106 -1.79 -10.75 -4.02
C MET A 106 -1.26 -10.05 -5.28
N VAL A 107 0.00 -10.30 -5.68
CA VAL A 107 0.55 -9.76 -6.94
C VAL A 107 -0.30 -10.19 -8.14
N ARG A 108 -0.67 -11.47 -8.23
CA ARG A 108 -1.43 -12.01 -9.36
C ARG A 108 -2.87 -11.54 -9.41
N GLU A 109 -3.51 -11.45 -8.25
CA GLU A 109 -4.93 -11.10 -8.15
C GLU A 109 -5.17 -9.57 -8.15
N HIS A 110 -4.24 -8.80 -7.60
CA HIS A 110 -4.33 -7.34 -7.57
C HIS A 110 -3.80 -6.70 -8.84
N GLY A 111 -2.74 -7.27 -9.40
CA GLY A 111 -1.99 -6.75 -10.55
C GLY A 111 -0.68 -6.07 -10.13
N ALA A 112 0.44 -6.53 -10.71
CA ALA A 112 1.76 -5.97 -10.47
C ALA A 112 1.85 -4.48 -10.85
N ASP A 113 1.01 -4.03 -11.79
CA ASP A 113 0.91 -2.64 -12.26
C ASP A 113 0.22 -1.70 -11.25
N ARG A 114 -0.14 -2.20 -10.09
CA ARG A 114 -0.66 -1.43 -8.94
C ARG A 114 0.15 -1.67 -7.66
N ILE A 115 1.33 -2.27 -7.77
CA ILE A 115 2.25 -2.44 -6.65
C ILE A 115 3.53 -1.64 -6.92
N VAL A 116 3.94 -0.83 -5.94
CA VAL A 116 5.12 0.03 -6.01
C VAL A 116 6.22 -0.52 -5.10
N PHE A 117 7.43 -0.65 -5.63
CA PHE A 117 8.57 -1.02 -4.79
C PHE A 117 8.91 0.10 -3.80
N GLY A 118 9.00 -0.25 -2.55
CA GLY A 118 9.46 0.60 -1.46
C GLY A 118 10.09 -0.25 -0.36
N THR A 119 10.93 0.35 0.46
CA THR A 119 11.59 -0.32 1.59
C THR A 119 11.19 0.26 2.93
N ASP A 120 10.60 1.45 2.92
CA ASP A 120 10.35 2.24 4.14
C ASP A 120 11.66 2.49 4.92
N SER A 121 12.74 2.79 4.17
CA SER A 121 14.06 3.11 4.77
C SER A 121 13.92 4.27 5.78
N PRO A 122 14.54 4.18 6.96
CA PRO A 122 15.61 3.26 7.35
C PRO A 122 15.16 1.95 8.02
N TRP A 123 13.86 1.63 8.02
CA TRP A 123 13.32 0.48 8.74
C TRP A 123 13.62 -0.86 8.09
N ALA A 124 13.84 -0.89 6.76
CA ALA A 124 14.32 -2.07 6.06
C ALA A 124 15.54 -1.76 5.18
N ASP A 125 16.38 -2.77 4.97
CA ASP A 125 17.57 -2.69 4.13
C ASP A 125 17.19 -2.73 2.65
N GLN A 126 17.54 -1.67 1.92
CA GLN A 126 17.20 -1.50 0.51
C GLN A 126 17.82 -2.60 -0.37
N LYS A 127 19.09 -2.94 -0.13
CA LYS A 127 19.79 -3.96 -0.92
C LYS A 127 19.16 -5.34 -0.70
N LYS A 128 18.90 -5.69 0.56
CA LYS A 128 18.23 -6.94 0.92
C LYS A 128 16.87 -7.06 0.24
N PHE A 129 16.05 -6.00 0.22
CA PHE A 129 14.72 -6.02 -0.40
C PHE A 129 14.79 -6.18 -1.92
N VAL A 130 15.77 -5.55 -2.57
CA VAL A 130 16.03 -5.75 -4.00
C VAL A 130 16.40 -7.22 -4.28
N GLU A 131 17.26 -7.83 -3.46
CA GLU A 131 17.68 -9.22 -3.60
C GLU A 131 16.47 -10.16 -3.40
N ILE A 132 15.69 -9.98 -2.35
CA ILE A 132 14.48 -10.79 -2.10
C ILE A 132 13.52 -10.73 -3.31
N LEU A 133 13.18 -9.54 -3.80
CA LEU A 133 12.23 -9.41 -4.90
C LEU A 133 12.78 -10.00 -6.21
N LYS A 134 14.11 -9.94 -6.43
CA LYS A 134 14.76 -10.60 -7.59
C LYS A 134 14.67 -12.12 -7.55
N GLU A 135 14.75 -12.72 -6.37
CA GLU A 135 14.72 -14.16 -6.16
C GLU A 135 13.30 -14.74 -6.11
N MET A 136 12.28 -13.90 -5.94
CA MET A 136 10.89 -14.34 -5.94
C MET A 136 10.49 -14.93 -7.31
N PRO A 137 9.67 -16.00 -7.34
CA PRO A 137 9.18 -16.63 -8.56
C PRO A 137 8.05 -15.79 -9.22
N LEU A 138 8.40 -14.57 -9.58
CA LEU A 138 7.58 -13.65 -10.37
C LEU A 138 7.99 -13.73 -11.84
N GLU A 139 7.03 -13.51 -12.74
CA GLU A 139 7.35 -13.26 -14.13
C GLU A 139 8.20 -11.99 -14.27
N GLU A 140 9.04 -11.93 -15.29
CA GLU A 140 9.94 -10.78 -15.50
C GLU A 140 9.18 -9.47 -15.63
N GLU A 141 8.04 -9.49 -16.31
CA GLU A 141 7.19 -8.33 -16.48
C GLU A 141 6.59 -7.87 -15.14
N GLU A 142 6.06 -8.78 -14.31
CA GLU A 142 5.55 -8.47 -12.97
C GLU A 142 6.63 -7.82 -12.10
N ARG A 143 7.84 -8.40 -12.13
CA ARG A 143 8.98 -7.87 -11.37
C ARG A 143 9.38 -6.47 -11.82
N ASN A 144 9.42 -6.23 -13.14
CA ASN A 144 9.75 -4.93 -13.71
C ASN A 144 8.67 -3.88 -13.39
N GLN A 145 7.39 -4.28 -13.42
CA GLN A 145 6.29 -3.40 -12.99
C GLN A 145 6.46 -3.00 -11.53
N ILE A 146 6.66 -3.94 -10.62
CA ILE A 146 6.83 -3.64 -9.20
C ILE A 146 8.06 -2.75 -8.97
N PHE A 147 9.22 -3.06 -9.56
CA PHE A 147 10.45 -2.28 -9.33
C PHE A 147 10.35 -0.83 -9.80
N ALA A 148 9.74 -0.58 -10.96
CA ALA A 148 9.77 0.75 -11.55
C ALA A 148 8.52 1.11 -12.38
N GLY A 149 7.96 0.20 -13.16
CA GLY A 149 6.91 0.51 -14.13
C GLY A 149 5.69 1.18 -13.51
N THR A 150 5.24 0.65 -12.38
CA THR A 150 4.11 1.21 -11.63
C THR A 150 4.41 2.62 -11.11
N ALA A 151 5.60 2.84 -10.56
CA ALA A 151 6.00 4.17 -10.08
C ALA A 151 6.13 5.18 -11.23
N VAL A 152 6.71 4.78 -12.36
CA VAL A 152 6.82 5.62 -13.59
C VAL A 152 5.43 6.06 -14.04
N LYS A 153 4.48 5.12 -14.16
CA LYS A 153 3.10 5.40 -14.53
C LYS A 153 2.41 6.33 -13.54
N LEU A 154 2.55 6.05 -12.22
CA LEU A 154 1.90 6.82 -11.16
C LEU A 154 2.42 8.26 -11.10
N LEU A 155 3.73 8.46 -11.34
CA LEU A 155 4.39 9.78 -11.37
C LEU A 155 4.20 10.53 -12.68
N GLY A 156 3.76 9.87 -13.74
CA GLY A 156 3.59 10.47 -15.08
C GLY A 156 4.91 10.75 -15.79
N LEU A 157 5.91 9.87 -15.63
CA LEU A 157 7.25 9.96 -16.24
C LEU A 157 7.34 9.21 -17.56
#